data_c72779678a1f565f44f21ac1e378072a
#
_entry.id   c72779678a1f565f44f21ac1e378072a
#
_cell.length_a   1.000
_cell.length_b   1.000
_cell.length_c   1.000
_cell.angle_alpha   90.00
_cell.angle_beta   90.00
_cell.angle_gamma   90.00
#
_symmetry.space_group_name_H-M   'P 1'
#
loop_
_entity.id
_entity.type
_entity.pdbx_description
1 polymer ?
#
loop_
_entity_poly.entity_id
_entity_poly.type
_entity_poly.pdbx_seq_one_letter_code
_entity_poly.pdbx_strand_id
1 'polypeptide(L)'
;FVIKELVIHSAPHGVDVALLEDKKLSELHQERHTNQFMVGDIYLARIKKIMPGLNASFVDVGYEKDAFLHYTDLSPNYRTLHKFTGQAVAGHNDSTLEKINNLPEIEKGGNVKEVLENKSHILVQILKEPISTKGPRLTCEITLAGRYLVLSPFTNSVGVSKKIDSADERKRLKVLLESLKPKN
;
A
#
# COMPACT_ATOMS: atom_id res chain seq x y z
N PHE A 1 -19.48 2.85 -24.36
CA PHE A 1 -18.46 2.92 -23.28
C PHE A 1 -18.91 3.99 -22.29
N VAL A 2 -19.03 3.66 -21.00
CA VAL A 2 -19.30 4.62 -19.94
C VAL A 2 -17.97 5.32 -19.60
N ILE A 3 -17.94 6.64 -19.70
CA ILE A 3 -16.77 7.44 -19.29
C ILE A 3 -16.83 7.61 -17.79
N LYS A 4 -15.79 7.15 -17.09
CA LYS A 4 -15.65 7.31 -15.64
C LYS A 4 -14.59 8.35 -15.32
N GLU A 5 -14.95 9.31 -14.47
CA GLU A 5 -14.08 10.39 -14.01
C GLU A 5 -14.03 10.38 -12.49
N LEU A 6 -12.83 10.44 -11.94
CA LEU A 6 -12.60 10.58 -10.51
C LEU A 6 -12.21 12.02 -10.20
N VAL A 7 -13.05 12.71 -9.44
CA VAL A 7 -12.80 14.08 -8.99
C VAL A 7 -12.42 14.08 -7.53
N ILE A 8 -11.24 14.60 -7.20
CA ILE A 8 -10.72 14.68 -5.85
C ILE A 8 -10.58 16.14 -5.47
N HIS A 9 -11.25 16.54 -4.39
CA HIS A 9 -11.14 17.87 -3.79
C HIS A 9 -10.54 17.77 -2.40
N SER A 10 -9.36 18.34 -2.22
CA SER A 10 -8.69 18.41 -0.92
C SER A 10 -8.91 19.79 -0.30
N ALA A 11 -9.44 19.80 0.92
CA ALA A 11 -9.70 21.01 1.71
C ALA A 11 -9.09 20.88 3.12
N PRO A 12 -8.91 21.98 3.89
CA PRO A 12 -8.32 21.92 5.23
C PRO A 12 -9.05 21.01 6.23
N HIS A 13 -10.33 20.72 5.98
CA HIS A 13 -11.18 19.90 6.87
C HIS A 13 -11.32 18.44 6.41
N GLY A 14 -10.85 18.11 5.21
CA GLY A 14 -10.99 16.75 4.68
C GLY A 14 -10.80 16.66 3.18
N VAL A 15 -11.10 15.49 2.65
CA VAL A 15 -11.05 15.20 1.22
C VAL A 15 -12.41 14.71 0.76
N ASP A 16 -12.93 15.31 -0.32
CA ASP A 16 -14.10 14.82 -1.03
C ASP A 16 -13.65 14.08 -2.29
N VAL A 17 -14.15 12.87 -2.49
CA VAL A 17 -13.88 12.05 -3.67
C VAL A 17 -15.19 11.71 -4.34
N ALA A 18 -15.37 12.18 -5.57
CA ALA A 18 -16.56 11.94 -6.36
C ALA A 18 -16.24 11.06 -7.58
N LEU A 19 -17.00 9.99 -7.78
CA LEU A 19 -17.00 9.22 -9.00
C LEU A 19 -18.13 9.69 -9.89
N LEU A 20 -17.78 10.14 -11.09
CA LEU A 20 -18.74 10.51 -12.14
C LEU A 20 -18.78 9.41 -13.20
N GLU A 21 -19.99 9.08 -13.67
CA GLU A 21 -20.24 8.24 -14.83
C GLU A 21 -21.02 9.05 -15.88
N ASP A 22 -20.46 9.22 -17.05
CA ASP A 22 -20.99 10.08 -18.10
C ASP A 22 -21.39 11.48 -17.58
N LYS A 23 -20.49 12.08 -16.77
CA LYS A 23 -20.63 13.38 -16.09
C LYS A 23 -21.75 13.45 -15.04
N LYS A 24 -22.34 12.34 -14.65
CA LYS A 24 -23.30 12.27 -13.55
C LYS A 24 -22.65 11.70 -12.31
N LEU A 25 -22.94 12.28 -11.15
CA LEU A 25 -22.44 11.79 -9.87
C LEU A 25 -22.99 10.38 -9.60
N SER A 26 -22.09 9.41 -9.51
CA SER A 26 -22.40 8.00 -9.19
C SER A 26 -22.12 7.70 -7.73
N GLU A 27 -20.98 8.14 -7.20
CA GLU A 27 -20.60 7.93 -5.81
C GLU A 27 -19.93 9.19 -5.24
N LEU A 28 -20.16 9.49 -3.95
CA LEU A 28 -19.50 10.55 -3.21
C LEU A 28 -18.96 9.98 -1.89
N HIS A 29 -17.66 10.13 -1.69
CA HIS A 29 -16.99 9.78 -0.44
C HIS A 29 -16.40 11.04 0.18
N GLN A 30 -16.61 11.20 1.48
CA GLN A 30 -16.07 12.33 2.25
C GLN A 30 -15.23 11.78 3.42
N GLU A 31 -14.00 12.21 3.51
CA GLU A 31 -13.10 11.83 4.59
C GLU A 31 -12.63 13.06 5.35
N ARG A 32 -12.72 13.03 6.66
CA ARG A 32 -12.26 14.12 7.54
C ARG A 32 -10.84 13.87 8.02
N HIS A 33 -10.04 14.90 8.12
CA HIS A 33 -8.65 14.81 8.62
C HIS A 33 -8.52 14.35 10.08
N THR A 34 -9.62 14.20 10.81
CA THR A 34 -9.62 13.66 12.18
C THR A 34 -9.37 12.15 12.24
N ASN A 35 -9.55 11.45 11.13
CA ASN A 35 -9.34 10.00 11.03
C ASN A 35 -7.95 9.71 10.49
N GLN A 36 -6.93 9.83 11.36
CA GLN A 36 -5.54 9.53 11.00
C GLN A 36 -5.08 8.21 11.64
N PHE A 37 -4.12 7.56 11.01
CA PHE A 37 -3.51 6.30 11.47
C PHE A 37 -4.49 5.12 11.54
N MET A 38 -5.51 5.12 10.69
CA MET A 38 -6.44 4.00 10.55
C MET A 38 -5.84 2.86 9.74
N VAL A 39 -6.35 1.64 9.96
CA VAL A 39 -5.96 0.48 9.14
C VAL A 39 -6.19 0.77 7.67
N GLY A 40 -5.15 0.57 6.85
CA GLY A 40 -5.18 0.83 5.41
C GLY A 40 -4.56 2.17 5.00
N ASP A 41 -4.38 3.13 5.91
CA ASP A 41 -3.70 4.39 5.61
C ASP A 41 -2.25 4.16 5.16
N ILE A 42 -1.82 4.90 4.14
CA ILE A 42 -0.49 4.78 3.55
C ILE A 42 0.33 6.03 3.85
N TYR A 43 1.54 5.84 4.34
CA TYR A 43 2.46 6.91 4.72
C TYR A 43 3.81 6.75 4.03
N LEU A 44 4.38 7.89 3.61
CA LEU A 44 5.81 8.01 3.35
C LEU A 44 6.49 8.23 4.71
N ALA A 45 7.13 7.20 5.21
CA ALA A 45 7.68 7.15 6.55
C ALA A 45 9.21 7.12 6.55
N ARG A 46 9.81 7.36 7.72
CA ARG A 46 11.27 7.33 7.89
C ARG A 46 11.68 6.30 8.91
N ILE A 47 12.65 5.44 8.57
CA ILE A 47 13.23 4.48 9.51
C ILE A 47 14.03 5.24 10.57
N LYS A 48 13.62 5.12 11.85
CA LYS A 48 14.32 5.75 13.00
C LYS A 48 15.40 4.85 13.55
N LYS A 49 15.06 3.58 13.79
CA LYS A 49 15.97 2.64 14.45
C LYS A 49 15.71 1.21 14.02
N ILE A 50 16.76 0.53 13.59
CA ILE A 50 16.75 -0.91 13.31
C ILE A 50 17.06 -1.67 14.60
N MET A 51 16.27 -2.70 14.90
CA MET A 51 16.34 -3.54 16.10
C MET A 51 16.58 -5.01 15.70
N PRO A 52 17.83 -5.42 15.46
CA PRO A 52 18.12 -6.76 14.94
C PRO A 52 17.68 -7.88 15.87
N GLY A 53 17.77 -7.69 17.18
CA GLY A 53 17.33 -8.67 18.16
C GLY A 53 15.83 -8.97 18.14
N LEU A 54 15.02 -8.06 17.58
CA LEU A 54 13.58 -8.22 17.38
C LEU A 54 13.23 -8.54 15.91
N ASN A 55 14.23 -8.58 15.04
CA ASN A 55 14.06 -8.61 13.59
C ASN A 55 13.03 -7.58 13.08
N ALA A 56 13.10 -6.36 13.59
CA ALA A 56 12.12 -5.30 13.39
C ALA A 56 12.80 -3.92 13.32
N SER A 57 12.02 -2.89 12.98
CA SER A 57 12.43 -1.50 13.04
C SER A 57 11.36 -0.62 13.67
N PHE A 58 11.78 0.48 14.27
CA PHE A 58 10.92 1.61 14.63
C PHE A 58 10.93 2.63 13.50
N VAL A 59 9.74 3.11 13.17
CA VAL A 59 9.48 3.95 12.00
C VAL A 59 8.67 5.17 12.42
N ASP A 60 9.07 6.33 11.91
CA ASP A 60 8.37 7.59 12.09
C ASP A 60 7.32 7.77 10.99
N VAL A 61 6.06 7.77 11.36
CA VAL A 61 4.90 8.04 10.50
C VAL A 61 4.22 9.37 10.84
N GLY A 62 4.82 10.17 11.73
CA GLY A 62 4.22 11.42 12.24
C GLY A 62 3.26 11.22 13.41
N TYR A 63 3.16 10.01 13.96
CA TYR A 63 2.42 9.74 15.19
C TYR A 63 3.30 10.00 16.42
N GLU A 64 2.69 10.31 17.59
CA GLU A 64 3.43 10.62 18.84
C GLU A 64 4.34 9.47 19.33
N LYS A 65 4.00 8.24 19.00
CA LYS A 65 4.78 7.02 19.29
C LYS A 65 5.33 6.42 18.01
N ASP A 66 6.56 5.93 18.06
CA ASP A 66 7.16 5.26 16.93
C ASP A 66 6.36 4.03 16.51
N ALA A 67 6.11 3.92 15.21
CA ALA A 67 5.44 2.77 14.62
C ALA A 67 6.38 1.56 14.56
N PHE A 68 5.81 0.36 14.58
CA PHE A 68 6.55 -0.90 14.58
C PHE A 68 6.40 -1.63 13.24
N LEU A 69 7.54 -1.97 12.62
CA LEU A 69 7.63 -2.72 11.38
C LEU A 69 8.49 -3.96 11.59
N HIS A 70 7.88 -5.14 11.59
CA HIS A 70 8.60 -6.41 11.70
C HIS A 70 9.05 -6.91 10.32
N TYR A 71 10.13 -7.70 10.26
CA TYR A 71 10.65 -8.26 9.01
C TYR A 71 9.58 -9.03 8.21
N THR A 72 8.74 -9.82 8.88
CA THR A 72 7.66 -10.59 8.24
C THR A 72 6.54 -9.73 7.65
N ASP A 73 6.50 -8.44 8.00
CA ASP A 73 5.54 -7.47 7.44
C ASP A 73 6.14 -6.68 6.25
N LEU A 74 7.39 -6.98 5.87
CA LEU A 74 7.97 -6.49 4.63
C LEU A 74 7.38 -7.27 3.45
N SER A 75 7.10 -6.56 2.34
CA SER A 75 6.73 -7.21 1.08
C SER A 75 7.89 -8.01 0.52
N PRO A 76 7.69 -9.18 -0.10
CA PRO A 76 8.72 -9.84 -0.89
C PRO A 76 9.38 -8.90 -1.91
N ASN A 77 8.60 -7.99 -2.49
CA ASN A 77 9.04 -6.98 -3.46
C ASN A 77 9.55 -5.68 -2.81
N TYR A 78 9.94 -5.71 -1.53
CA TYR A 78 10.38 -4.53 -0.78
C TYR A 78 11.46 -3.71 -1.52
N ARG A 79 12.46 -4.37 -2.11
CA ARG A 79 13.55 -3.68 -2.82
C ARG A 79 13.05 -2.87 -4.00
N THR A 80 12.09 -3.40 -4.76
CA THR A 80 11.44 -2.71 -5.88
C THR A 80 10.63 -1.50 -5.37
N LEU A 81 9.82 -1.70 -4.32
CA LEU A 81 9.03 -0.65 -3.70
C LEU A 81 9.92 0.46 -3.13
N HIS A 82 11.02 0.10 -2.45
CA HIS A 82 11.96 1.07 -1.87
C HIS A 82 12.66 1.91 -2.96
N LYS A 83 13.10 1.28 -4.05
CA LYS A 83 13.66 1.97 -5.21
C LYS A 83 12.66 2.94 -5.83
N PHE A 84 11.42 2.51 -6.03
CA PHE A 84 10.32 3.36 -6.51
C PHE A 84 10.11 4.57 -5.62
N THR A 85 9.99 4.34 -4.31
CA THR A 85 9.83 5.40 -3.30
C THR A 85 10.98 6.40 -3.36
N GLY A 86 12.22 5.93 -3.46
CA GLY A 86 13.40 6.78 -3.56
C GLY A 86 13.40 7.66 -4.82
N GLN A 87 13.02 7.11 -5.96
CA GLN A 87 12.88 7.86 -7.21
C GLN A 87 11.78 8.92 -7.15
N ALA A 88 10.63 8.57 -6.57
CA ALA A 88 9.51 9.49 -6.39
C ALA A 88 9.88 10.67 -5.46
N VAL A 89 10.55 10.38 -4.33
CA VAL A 89 11.05 11.40 -3.39
C VAL A 89 12.10 12.31 -4.03
N ALA A 90 12.95 11.77 -4.91
CA ALA A 90 13.94 12.55 -5.65
C ALA A 90 13.35 13.42 -6.77
N GLY A 91 12.03 13.39 -6.98
CA GLY A 91 11.34 14.21 -7.99
C GLY A 91 11.52 13.73 -9.43
N HIS A 92 11.86 12.46 -9.62
CA HIS A 92 11.92 11.89 -10.96
C HIS A 92 10.48 11.68 -11.47
N ASN A 93 10.02 12.59 -12.33
CA ASN A 93 8.64 12.64 -12.86
C ASN A 93 8.23 11.42 -13.72
N ASP A 94 9.15 10.53 -14.02
CA ASP A 94 8.94 9.33 -14.85
C ASP A 94 8.73 8.05 -14.02
N SER A 95 8.45 8.20 -12.72
CA SER A 95 8.21 7.08 -11.79
C SER A 95 6.82 6.46 -12.01
N THR A 96 6.59 5.91 -13.20
CA THR A 96 5.41 5.07 -13.46
C THR A 96 5.73 3.63 -13.10
N LEU A 97 4.76 2.90 -12.56
CA LEU A 97 4.92 1.48 -12.22
C LEU A 97 5.37 0.63 -13.42
N GLU A 98 4.99 1.03 -14.63
CA GLU A 98 5.33 0.35 -15.89
C GLU A 98 6.83 0.39 -16.25
N LYS A 99 7.57 1.39 -15.74
CA LYS A 99 9.00 1.59 -16.05
C LYS A 99 9.94 1.05 -14.99
N ILE A 100 9.41 0.42 -13.94
CA ILE A 100 10.24 -0.08 -12.84
C ILE A 100 10.66 -1.51 -13.12
N ASN A 101 11.98 -1.70 -13.23
CA ASN A 101 12.55 -3.04 -13.26
C ASN A 101 12.41 -3.68 -11.88
N ASN A 102 11.76 -4.83 -11.83
CA ASN A 102 11.66 -5.62 -10.62
C ASN A 102 13.05 -6.05 -10.13
N LEU A 103 13.32 -5.81 -8.87
CA LEU A 103 14.50 -6.28 -8.18
C LEU A 103 14.24 -7.65 -7.56
N PRO A 104 15.31 -8.43 -7.26
CA PRO A 104 15.15 -9.71 -6.57
C PRO A 104 14.37 -9.56 -5.27
N GLU A 105 13.45 -10.49 -5.04
CA GLU A 105 12.67 -10.55 -3.81
C GLU A 105 13.56 -10.73 -2.58
N ILE A 106 13.08 -10.27 -1.42
CA ILE A 106 13.74 -10.55 -0.14
C ILE A 106 13.38 -11.98 0.32
N GLU A 107 14.29 -12.62 1.03
CA GLU A 107 14.08 -13.96 1.56
C GLU A 107 13.09 -13.93 2.74
N LYS A 108 12.19 -14.92 2.83
CA LYS A 108 11.19 -14.99 3.91
C LYS A 108 11.80 -15.08 5.32
N GLY A 109 12.96 -15.69 5.46
CA GLY A 109 13.68 -15.89 6.72
C GLY A 109 14.86 -14.94 6.94
N GLY A 110 14.93 -13.84 6.19
CA GLY A 110 16.04 -12.89 6.25
C GLY A 110 16.06 -12.01 7.51
N ASN A 111 16.97 -11.06 7.52
CA ASN A 111 17.19 -10.15 8.65
C ASN A 111 16.99 -8.70 8.24
N VAL A 112 16.35 -7.89 9.10
CA VAL A 112 16.11 -6.46 8.85
C VAL A 112 17.39 -5.69 8.51
N LYS A 113 18.53 -6.07 9.08
CA LYS A 113 19.84 -5.42 8.82
C LYS A 113 20.29 -5.52 7.36
N GLU A 114 19.87 -6.57 6.66
CA GLU A 114 20.27 -6.85 5.27
C GLU A 114 19.41 -6.11 4.27
N VAL A 115 18.26 -5.61 4.73
CA VAL A 115 17.22 -5.05 3.87
C VAL A 115 16.93 -3.59 4.16
N LEU A 116 16.93 -3.19 5.44
CA LEU A 116 16.57 -1.85 5.87
C LEU A 116 17.80 -0.99 6.15
N GLU A 117 17.71 0.29 5.80
CA GLU A 117 18.72 1.31 6.08
C GLU A 117 18.17 2.36 7.03
N ASN A 118 18.93 2.70 8.08
CA ASN A 118 18.58 3.77 8.99
C ASN A 118 18.42 5.11 8.24
N LYS A 119 17.41 5.88 8.63
CA LYS A 119 17.07 7.19 8.08
C LYS A 119 16.56 7.19 6.63
N SER A 120 16.42 6.02 5.98
CA SER A 120 15.81 5.93 4.65
C SER A 120 14.31 6.17 4.72
N HIS A 121 13.75 6.67 3.61
CA HIS A 121 12.31 6.80 3.44
C HIS A 121 11.74 5.49 2.89
N ILE A 122 10.60 5.09 3.44
CA ILE A 122 9.89 3.89 3.02
C ILE A 122 8.40 4.18 2.89
N LEU A 123 7.75 3.52 1.94
CA LEU A 123 6.29 3.52 1.83
C LEU A 123 5.74 2.40 2.71
N VAL A 124 4.84 2.75 3.62
CA VAL A 124 4.24 1.82 4.58
C VAL A 124 2.73 1.99 4.66
N GLN A 125 2.05 0.94 5.06
CA GLN A 125 0.61 0.94 5.31
C GLN A 125 0.35 0.55 6.76
N ILE A 126 -0.65 1.18 7.39
CA ILE A 126 -1.08 0.82 8.74
C ILE A 126 -1.75 -0.55 8.70
N LEU A 127 -1.16 -1.51 9.39
CA LEU A 127 -1.68 -2.87 9.55
C LEU A 127 -2.56 -3.01 10.80
N LYS A 128 -2.20 -2.28 11.87
CA LYS A 128 -2.99 -2.15 13.10
C LYS A 128 -2.85 -0.73 13.64
N GLU A 129 -3.97 -0.19 14.09
CA GLU A 129 -4.05 1.12 14.69
C GLU A 129 -3.23 1.22 15.99
N PRO A 130 -2.79 2.43 16.39
CA PRO A 130 -2.12 2.62 17.65
C PRO A 130 -3.07 2.26 18.82
N ILE A 131 -2.53 1.61 19.84
CA ILE A 131 -3.30 1.18 21.02
C ILE A 131 -2.56 1.62 22.29
N SER A 132 -3.24 2.43 23.12
CA SER A 132 -2.71 2.87 24.41
C SER A 132 -1.31 3.49 24.30
N THR A 133 -0.29 2.82 24.85
CA THR A 133 1.10 3.30 24.87
C THR A 133 1.94 2.87 23.67
N LYS A 134 1.35 2.11 22.71
CA LYS A 134 2.07 1.56 21.56
C LYS A 134 1.68 2.31 20.28
N GLY A 135 2.68 2.62 19.46
CA GLY A 135 2.47 3.12 18.12
C GLY A 135 1.85 2.08 17.18
N PRO A 136 1.44 2.51 15.98
CA PRO A 136 0.80 1.62 15.02
C PRO A 136 1.75 0.51 14.54
N ARG A 137 1.19 -0.63 14.12
CA ARG A 137 1.94 -1.67 13.41
C ARG A 137 1.83 -1.44 11.91
N LEU A 138 2.95 -1.58 11.22
CA LEU A 138 3.08 -1.29 9.80
C LEU A 138 3.28 -2.55 8.98
N THR A 139 2.99 -2.44 7.68
CA THR A 139 3.41 -3.37 6.64
C THR A 139 3.94 -2.61 5.42
N CYS A 140 4.88 -3.21 4.69
CA CYS A 140 5.28 -2.75 3.36
C CYS A 140 4.54 -3.51 2.23
N GLU A 141 3.68 -4.45 2.56
CA GLU A 141 2.78 -5.08 1.60
C GLU A 141 1.56 -4.20 1.38
N ILE A 142 1.72 -3.23 0.47
CA ILE A 142 0.68 -2.24 0.19
C ILE A 142 -0.49 -2.91 -0.53
N THR A 143 -1.69 -2.65 -0.04
CA THR A 143 -2.94 -3.13 -0.64
C THR A 143 -3.94 -1.99 -0.75
N LEU A 144 -4.56 -1.85 -1.92
CA LEU A 144 -5.61 -0.88 -2.18
C LEU A 144 -6.94 -1.62 -2.33
N ALA A 145 -7.77 -1.51 -1.31
CA ALA A 145 -9.06 -2.21 -1.28
C ALA A 145 -10.13 -1.39 -2.00
N GLY A 146 -10.68 -1.96 -3.08
CA GLY A 146 -11.91 -1.49 -3.69
C GLY A 146 -13.13 -2.25 -3.15
N ARG A 147 -14.30 -1.97 -3.71
CA ARG A 147 -15.56 -2.60 -3.27
C ARG A 147 -15.58 -4.12 -3.44
N TYR A 148 -15.03 -4.62 -4.54
CA TYR A 148 -15.03 -6.05 -4.90
C TYR A 148 -13.66 -6.60 -5.27
N LEU A 149 -12.66 -5.74 -5.35
CA LEU A 149 -11.31 -6.06 -5.79
C LEU A 149 -10.31 -5.50 -4.79
N VAL A 150 -9.15 -6.13 -4.71
CA VAL A 150 -7.98 -5.59 -4.02
C VAL A 150 -6.85 -5.51 -5.04
N LEU A 151 -6.26 -4.34 -5.17
CA LEU A 151 -5.04 -4.15 -5.94
C LEU A 151 -3.83 -4.24 -4.99
N SER A 152 -2.91 -5.15 -5.28
CA SER A 152 -1.62 -5.27 -4.60
C SER A 152 -0.51 -4.90 -5.59
N PRO A 153 0.02 -3.68 -5.54
CA PRO A 153 1.11 -3.26 -6.42
C PRO A 153 2.31 -4.18 -6.29
N PHE A 154 3.07 -4.36 -7.37
CA PHE A 154 4.29 -5.18 -7.43
C PHE A 154 4.07 -6.68 -7.22
N THR A 155 2.83 -7.17 -7.15
CA THR A 155 2.55 -8.61 -7.09
C THR A 155 1.99 -9.09 -8.42
N ASN A 156 2.42 -10.29 -8.82
CA ASN A 156 1.92 -10.93 -10.04
C ASN A 156 0.75 -11.88 -9.78
N SER A 157 0.31 -12.00 -8.53
CA SER A 157 -0.76 -12.91 -8.15
C SER A 157 -2.14 -12.30 -8.39
N VAL A 158 -3.05 -13.11 -8.92
CA VAL A 158 -4.47 -12.80 -9.01
C VAL A 158 -5.23 -13.75 -8.10
N GLY A 159 -5.93 -13.19 -7.11
CA GLY A 159 -6.75 -13.94 -6.17
C GLY A 159 -8.24 -13.63 -6.32
N VAL A 160 -9.07 -14.64 -6.15
CA VAL A 160 -10.53 -14.49 -6.08
C VAL A 160 -11.00 -14.94 -4.70
N SER A 161 -11.93 -14.18 -4.11
CA SER A 161 -12.43 -14.45 -2.77
C SER A 161 -12.97 -15.87 -2.62
N LYS A 162 -12.60 -16.53 -1.52
CA LYS A 162 -13.16 -17.85 -1.13
C LYS A 162 -14.65 -17.79 -0.75
N LYS A 163 -15.21 -16.59 -0.55
CA LYS A 163 -16.65 -16.38 -0.32
C LYS A 163 -17.50 -16.65 -1.57
N ILE A 164 -16.88 -16.80 -2.73
CA ILE A 164 -17.55 -17.23 -3.96
C ILE A 164 -17.52 -18.76 -3.96
N ASP A 165 -18.65 -19.40 -3.67
CA ASP A 165 -18.73 -20.84 -3.47
C ASP A 165 -18.48 -21.65 -4.73
N SER A 166 -18.95 -21.16 -5.90
CA SER A 166 -18.78 -21.85 -7.18
C SER A 166 -17.30 -21.83 -7.63
N ALA A 167 -16.71 -23.01 -7.81
CA ALA A 167 -15.36 -23.17 -8.31
C ALA A 167 -15.24 -22.68 -9.77
N ASP A 168 -16.24 -22.92 -10.58
CA ASP A 168 -16.26 -22.47 -11.98
C ASP A 168 -16.33 -20.96 -12.10
N GLU A 169 -17.13 -20.33 -11.26
CA GLU A 169 -17.23 -18.87 -11.20
C GLU A 169 -15.91 -18.25 -10.71
N ARG A 170 -15.25 -18.82 -9.69
CA ARG A 170 -13.92 -18.36 -9.28
C ARG A 170 -12.90 -18.46 -10.42
N LYS A 171 -12.93 -19.54 -11.18
CA LYS A 171 -12.04 -19.74 -12.34
C LYS A 171 -12.31 -18.71 -13.42
N ARG A 172 -13.60 -18.47 -13.77
CA ARG A 172 -14.01 -17.46 -14.74
C ARG A 172 -13.55 -16.06 -14.34
N LEU A 173 -13.77 -15.69 -13.09
CA LEU A 173 -13.36 -14.38 -12.55
C LEU A 173 -11.83 -14.23 -12.54
N LYS A 174 -11.10 -15.30 -12.22
CA LYS A 174 -9.63 -15.29 -12.26
C LYS A 174 -9.11 -14.98 -13.66
N VAL A 175 -9.63 -15.67 -14.68
CA VAL A 175 -9.25 -15.44 -16.09
C VAL A 175 -9.59 -14.01 -16.51
N LEU A 176 -10.76 -13.50 -16.12
CA LEU A 176 -11.15 -12.13 -16.41
C LEU A 176 -10.20 -11.12 -15.77
N LEU A 177 -9.87 -11.29 -14.49
CA LEU A 177 -8.94 -10.40 -13.77
C LEU A 177 -7.52 -10.47 -14.37
N GLU A 178 -7.05 -11.64 -14.79
CA GLU A 178 -5.77 -11.78 -15.47
C GLU A 178 -5.72 -11.02 -16.79
N SER A 179 -6.85 -10.94 -17.51
CA SER A 179 -6.96 -10.16 -18.75
C SER A 179 -7.03 -8.65 -18.54
N LEU A 180 -7.51 -8.21 -17.39
CA LEU A 180 -7.67 -6.80 -17.03
C LEU A 180 -6.49 -6.25 -16.23
N LYS A 181 -5.66 -7.14 -15.68
CA LYS A 181 -4.50 -6.77 -14.87
C LYS A 181 -3.58 -5.83 -15.67
N PRO A 182 -3.16 -4.69 -15.09
CA PRO A 182 -2.13 -3.87 -15.69
C PRO A 182 -0.87 -4.69 -15.97
N LYS A 183 -0.27 -4.49 -17.14
CA LYS A 183 1.02 -5.13 -17.46
C LYS A 183 2.09 -4.42 -16.64
N ASN A 184 2.62 -5.13 -15.63
CA ASN A 184 3.64 -4.76 -14.62
C ASN A 184 3.13 -3.97 -13.44
#